data_4433bd0384f2243cf68f12cd449f3f21
#
_entry.id   4433bd0384f2243cf68f12cd449f3f21
#
_cell.length_a   1.000
_cell.length_b   1.000
_cell.length_c   1.000
_cell.angle_alpha   90.00
_cell.angle_beta   90.00
_cell.angle_gamma   90.00
#
_symmetry.space_group_name_H-M   'P 1'
#
loop_
_entity.id
_entity.type
_entity.pdbx_description
1 polymer ?
#
loop_
_entity_poly.entity_id
_entity_poly.type
_entity_poly.pdbx_seq_one_letter_code
_entity_poly.pdbx_strand_id
1 'polypeptide(L)'
;IMNLYVKNHNFHFELEELTGHYFQNEKITVIRDFSEPQPPYSCTEVSDKITISVNIGPFNKSETAVKKLTDDDNELVSAQLLYKLLCDFTGLTQPWGILTGVRPVKLLRRLAEESNEEQAVKKFEKDFFVSNEKIALSRETEHNERKILELSKPESFSLYVGIPFCPSRCSY
;
A
#
# COMPACT_ATOMS: atom_id res chain seq x y z
N ILE A 1 -8.52 -14.50 12.84
CA ILE A 1 -9.31 -13.67 11.88
C ILE A 1 -9.15 -12.23 12.31
N MET A 2 -8.77 -11.37 11.40
CA MET A 2 -8.68 -9.92 11.60
C MET A 2 -9.81 -9.24 10.83
N ASN A 3 -10.61 -8.39 11.48
CA ASN A 3 -11.69 -7.66 10.85
C ASN A 3 -11.22 -6.28 10.39
N LEU A 4 -11.55 -5.89 9.16
CA LEU A 4 -11.36 -4.55 8.63
C LEU A 4 -12.73 -3.88 8.44
N TYR A 5 -13.06 -2.97 9.32
CA TYR A 5 -14.29 -2.18 9.25
C TYR A 5 -14.08 -0.93 8.38
N VAL A 6 -14.99 -0.72 7.43
CA VAL A 6 -14.92 0.37 6.45
C VAL A 6 -16.21 1.18 6.50
N LYS A 7 -16.12 2.49 6.77
CA LYS A 7 -17.28 3.35 6.92
C LYS A 7 -17.15 4.64 6.13
N ASN A 8 -18.15 4.94 5.33
CA ASN A 8 -18.28 6.16 4.52
C ASN A 8 -17.20 6.34 3.43
N HIS A 9 -16.61 5.25 2.93
CA HIS A 9 -15.69 5.27 1.79
C HIS A 9 -15.62 3.92 1.07
N ASN A 10 -15.01 3.89 -0.13
CA ASN A 10 -14.94 2.69 -0.97
C ASN A 10 -13.51 2.13 -1.15
N PHE A 11 -12.47 2.87 -0.78
CA PHE A 11 -11.07 2.47 -0.92
C PHE A 11 -10.64 1.52 0.22
N HIS A 12 -11.03 0.27 0.16
CA HIS A 12 -10.69 -0.72 1.19
C HIS A 12 -9.57 -1.68 0.75
N PHE A 13 -9.36 -1.82 -0.57
CA PHE A 13 -8.45 -2.82 -1.10
C PHE A 13 -7.00 -2.63 -0.60
N GLU A 14 -6.48 -1.43 -0.69
CA GLU A 14 -5.13 -1.10 -0.23
C GLU A 14 -4.99 -1.25 1.29
N LEU A 15 -6.06 -0.94 2.05
CA LEU A 15 -6.07 -1.13 3.50
C LEU A 15 -6.13 -2.61 3.90
N GLU A 16 -6.85 -3.43 3.13
CA GLU A 16 -6.91 -4.88 3.28
C GLU A 16 -5.54 -5.52 3.01
N GLU A 17 -4.92 -5.20 1.88
CA GLU A 17 -3.58 -5.67 1.53
C GLU A 17 -2.53 -5.22 2.57
N LEU A 18 -2.55 -3.95 2.97
CA LEU A 18 -1.66 -3.43 4.00
C LEU A 18 -1.84 -4.16 5.34
N THR A 19 -3.09 -4.39 5.76
CA THR A 19 -3.38 -5.17 6.96
C THR A 19 -2.85 -6.60 6.83
N GLY A 20 -3.04 -7.22 5.66
CA GLY A 20 -2.57 -8.56 5.34
C GLY A 20 -1.05 -8.73 5.48
N HIS A 21 -0.26 -7.70 5.17
CA HIS A 21 1.19 -7.74 5.36
C HIS A 21 1.62 -7.91 6.83
N TYR A 22 0.80 -7.47 7.78
CA TYR A 22 1.06 -7.63 9.23
C TYR A 22 0.43 -8.88 9.81
N PHE A 23 -0.59 -9.45 9.17
CA PHE A 23 -1.35 -10.62 9.62
C PHE A 23 -1.34 -11.73 8.57
N GLN A 24 -0.14 -12.12 8.12
CA GLN A 24 0.08 -13.04 6.98
C GLN A 24 -0.64 -14.40 7.06
N ASN A 25 -0.91 -14.89 8.26
CA ASN A 25 -1.57 -16.18 8.47
C ASN A 25 -3.06 -16.03 8.87
N GLU A 26 -3.58 -14.81 8.78
CA GLU A 26 -4.96 -14.53 9.16
C GLU A 26 -5.80 -14.14 7.95
N LYS A 27 -7.03 -14.60 7.95
CA LYS A 27 -8.01 -14.11 6.98
C LYS A 27 -8.44 -12.71 7.39
N ILE A 28 -8.25 -11.74 6.50
CA ILE A 28 -8.83 -10.41 6.64
C ILE A 28 -10.27 -10.44 6.14
N THR A 29 -11.18 -9.92 6.93
CA THR A 29 -12.61 -9.84 6.57
C THR A 29 -13.04 -8.39 6.54
N VAL A 30 -13.42 -7.90 5.36
CA VAL A 30 -13.92 -6.53 5.19
C VAL A 30 -15.39 -6.47 5.57
N ILE A 31 -15.74 -5.55 6.47
CA ILE A 31 -17.10 -5.36 7.00
C ILE A 31 -17.50 -3.90 6.80
N ARG A 32 -18.64 -3.68 6.14
CA ARG A 32 -19.16 -2.33 5.81
C ARG A 32 -20.39 -1.94 6.61
N ASP A 33 -21.30 -2.89 6.82
CA ASP A 33 -22.55 -2.67 7.53
C ASP A 33 -22.41 -3.14 8.98
N PHE A 34 -22.18 -2.21 9.88
CA PHE A 34 -22.00 -2.48 11.30
C PHE A 34 -22.48 -1.31 12.16
N SER A 35 -22.93 -1.61 13.36
CA SER A 35 -23.24 -0.58 14.35
C SER A 35 -22.01 -0.19 15.15
N GLU A 36 -21.27 -1.20 15.68
CA GLU A 36 -20.04 -1.04 16.42
C GLU A 36 -19.01 -2.10 16.02
N PRO A 37 -17.73 -1.75 15.83
CA PRO A 37 -16.70 -2.72 15.49
C PRO A 37 -16.39 -3.65 16.66
N GLN A 38 -16.21 -4.95 16.38
CA GLN A 38 -15.90 -5.97 17.39
C GLN A 38 -14.44 -6.42 17.29
N PRO A 39 -13.66 -6.41 18.37
CA PRO A 39 -12.27 -6.86 18.39
C PRO A 39 -12.09 -8.35 18.02
N PRO A 40 -10.97 -8.73 17.37
CA PRO A 40 -9.89 -7.85 16.91
C PRO A 40 -10.25 -7.13 15.62
N TYR A 41 -9.91 -5.84 15.53
CA TYR A 41 -10.21 -5.07 14.31
C TYR A 41 -9.22 -3.93 14.03
N SER A 42 -9.20 -3.52 12.76
CA SER A 42 -8.94 -2.16 12.32
C SER A 42 -10.22 -1.55 11.74
N CYS A 43 -10.43 -0.26 11.97
CA CYS A 43 -11.60 0.46 11.46
C CYS A 43 -11.15 1.76 10.81
N THR A 44 -11.63 2.00 9.59
CA THR A 44 -11.41 3.24 8.84
C THR A 44 -12.74 3.93 8.61
N GLU A 45 -12.85 5.16 9.06
CA GLU A 45 -14.01 6.01 8.87
C GLU A 45 -13.62 7.34 8.23
N VAL A 46 -14.31 7.73 7.15
CA VAL A 46 -14.16 9.03 6.50
C VAL A 46 -15.49 9.78 6.59
N SER A 47 -15.53 10.80 7.46
CA SER A 47 -16.69 11.68 7.64
C SER A 47 -16.25 13.15 7.47
N ASP A 48 -16.33 13.97 8.50
CA ASP A 48 -15.74 15.34 8.52
C ASP A 48 -14.21 15.26 8.67
N LYS A 49 -13.71 14.16 9.18
CA LYS A 49 -12.29 13.81 9.32
C LYS A 49 -12.08 12.35 8.95
N ILE A 50 -10.82 11.99 8.74
CA ILE A 50 -10.38 10.60 8.61
C ILE A 50 -10.06 10.09 10.01
N THR A 51 -10.62 8.96 10.40
CA THR A 51 -10.35 8.30 11.68
C THR A 51 -9.96 6.86 11.42
N ILE A 52 -8.80 6.45 11.94
CA ILE A 52 -8.37 5.05 11.93
C ILE A 52 -8.25 4.59 13.37
N SER A 53 -8.82 3.45 13.68
CA SER A 53 -8.68 2.79 14.98
C SER A 53 -8.25 1.35 14.84
N VAL A 54 -7.39 0.89 15.74
CA VAL A 54 -6.93 -0.50 15.82
C VAL A 54 -7.14 -0.99 17.24
N ASN A 55 -7.88 -2.10 17.38
CA ASN A 55 -8.17 -2.71 18.66
C ASN A 55 -7.88 -4.22 18.60
N ILE A 56 -6.77 -4.63 19.21
CA ILE A 56 -6.28 -6.01 19.19
C ILE A 56 -5.73 -6.35 20.59
N GLY A 57 -6.44 -7.16 21.33
CA GLY A 57 -6.08 -7.51 22.71
C GLY A 57 -5.94 -6.27 23.59
N PRO A 58 -4.77 -6.04 24.21
CA PRO A 58 -4.54 -4.85 25.06
C PRO A 58 -4.27 -3.58 24.25
N PHE A 59 -4.00 -3.69 22.95
CA PHE A 59 -3.72 -2.53 22.10
C PHE A 59 -5.03 -1.92 21.59
N ASN A 60 -5.30 -0.69 22.01
CA ASN A 60 -6.46 0.09 21.59
C ASN A 60 -6.03 1.52 21.34
N LYS A 61 -5.78 1.85 20.06
CA LYS A 61 -5.35 3.18 19.64
C LYS A 61 -6.16 3.69 18.44
N SER A 62 -6.28 5.01 18.36
CA SER A 62 -6.95 5.70 17.26
C SER A 62 -6.16 6.93 16.86
N GLU A 63 -6.09 7.17 15.55
CA GLU A 63 -5.46 8.34 14.94
C GLU A 63 -6.47 9.07 14.05
N THR A 64 -6.32 10.38 13.93
CA THR A 64 -7.21 11.21 13.12
C THR A 64 -6.42 12.18 12.24
N ALA A 65 -6.95 12.44 11.05
CA ALA A 65 -6.43 13.46 10.15
C ALA A 65 -7.57 14.28 9.53
N VAL A 66 -7.22 15.42 8.97
CA VAL A 66 -8.15 16.26 8.22
C VAL A 66 -8.52 15.57 6.92
N LYS A 67 -9.82 15.49 6.64
CA LYS A 67 -10.33 14.99 5.36
C LYS A 67 -9.80 15.83 4.21
N LYS A 68 -9.37 15.18 3.15
CA LYS A 68 -8.90 15.81 1.92
C LYS A 68 -10.02 15.98 0.91
N LEU A 69 -9.73 16.73 -0.16
CA LEU A 69 -10.71 17.04 -1.20
C LEU A 69 -10.97 15.83 -2.13
N THR A 70 -9.97 15.01 -2.34
CA THR A 70 -10.06 13.84 -3.24
C THR A 70 -10.10 12.53 -2.47
N ASP A 71 -10.70 11.50 -3.04
CA ASP A 71 -10.71 10.16 -2.46
C ASP A 71 -9.31 9.54 -2.47
N ASP A 72 -8.51 9.77 -3.51
CA ASP A 72 -7.12 9.29 -3.59
C ASP A 72 -6.26 9.85 -2.44
N ASP A 73 -6.41 11.14 -2.10
CA ASP A 73 -5.70 11.73 -0.96
C ASP A 73 -6.22 11.19 0.39
N ASN A 74 -7.53 10.93 0.50
CA ASN A 74 -8.12 10.32 1.70
C ASN A 74 -7.63 8.88 1.89
N GLU A 75 -7.53 8.12 0.81
CA GLU A 75 -6.97 6.77 0.81
C GLU A 75 -5.51 6.77 1.25
N LEU A 76 -4.67 7.64 0.66
CA LEU A 76 -3.27 7.78 1.04
C LEU A 76 -3.11 8.09 2.54
N VAL A 77 -3.86 9.09 3.03
CA VAL A 77 -3.82 9.47 4.45
C VAL A 77 -4.31 8.32 5.34
N SER A 78 -5.36 7.61 4.94
CA SER A 78 -5.86 6.44 5.67
C SER A 78 -4.81 5.34 5.76
N ALA A 79 -4.15 5.02 4.65
CA ALA A 79 -3.07 4.03 4.62
C ALA A 79 -1.87 4.45 5.50
N GLN A 80 -1.52 5.74 5.50
CA GLN A 80 -0.45 6.29 6.35
C GLN A 80 -0.77 6.13 7.85
N LEU A 81 -1.99 6.47 8.25
CA LEU A 81 -2.43 6.34 9.66
C LEU A 81 -2.50 4.87 10.08
N LEU A 82 -3.08 4.01 9.23
CA LEU A 82 -3.15 2.57 9.49
C LEU A 82 -1.75 1.96 9.63
N TYR A 83 -0.85 2.28 8.72
CA TYR A 83 0.54 1.81 8.77
C TYR A 83 1.21 2.16 10.09
N LYS A 84 1.10 3.41 10.55
CA LYS A 84 1.67 3.85 11.83
C LYS A 84 1.12 3.06 13.01
N LEU A 85 -0.20 2.87 13.06
CA LEU A 85 -0.83 2.09 14.12
C LEU A 85 -0.41 0.61 14.10
N LEU A 86 -0.25 0.01 12.90
CA LEU A 86 0.21 -1.37 12.76
C LEU A 86 1.70 -1.52 13.12
N CYS A 87 2.54 -0.55 12.75
CA CYS A 87 3.94 -0.50 13.21
C CYS A 87 4.01 -0.40 14.74
N ASP A 88 3.20 0.48 15.34
CA ASP A 88 3.13 0.65 16.79
C ASP A 88 2.69 -0.64 17.51
N PHE A 89 1.72 -1.34 16.92
CA PHE A 89 1.21 -2.59 17.48
C PHE A 89 2.22 -3.74 17.41
N THR A 90 2.85 -3.90 16.23
CA THR A 90 3.71 -5.07 15.93
C THR A 90 5.18 -4.84 16.26
N GLY A 91 5.62 -3.59 16.34
CA GLY A 91 7.04 -3.21 16.37
C GLY A 91 7.79 -3.43 15.04
N LEU A 92 7.07 -3.77 13.95
CA LEU A 92 7.64 -4.07 12.65
C LEU A 92 7.38 -2.93 11.67
N THR A 93 8.37 -2.65 10.81
CA THR A 93 8.23 -1.75 9.67
C THR A 93 8.35 -2.52 8.37
N GLN A 94 7.45 -2.29 7.42
CA GLN A 94 7.51 -2.93 6.11
C GLN A 94 8.52 -2.19 5.21
N PRO A 95 9.43 -2.90 4.52
CA PRO A 95 10.45 -2.26 3.68
C PRO A 95 9.88 -1.41 2.53
N TRP A 96 8.70 -1.76 2.03
CA TRP A 96 7.96 -1.02 1.02
C TRP A 96 6.95 -0.02 1.60
N GLY A 97 6.94 0.17 2.93
CA GLY A 97 6.00 1.06 3.62
C GLY A 97 4.55 0.68 3.36
N ILE A 98 3.77 1.63 2.86
CA ILE A 98 2.37 1.43 2.49
C ILE A 98 2.15 0.96 1.05
N LEU A 99 3.23 0.78 0.26
CA LEU A 99 3.09 0.31 -1.12
C LEU A 99 2.79 -1.19 -1.15
N THR A 100 1.56 -1.54 -1.46
CA THR A 100 1.08 -2.91 -1.63
C THR A 100 1.11 -3.38 -3.09
N GLY A 101 1.29 -2.43 -4.02
CA GLY A 101 1.29 -2.69 -5.46
C GLY A 101 2.51 -3.48 -5.95
N VAL A 102 2.33 -4.17 -7.06
CA VAL A 102 3.32 -5.09 -7.64
C VAL A 102 4.41 -4.43 -8.50
N ARG A 103 4.34 -3.12 -8.74
CA ARG A 103 5.26 -2.42 -9.66
C ARG A 103 5.72 -1.06 -9.11
N PRO A 104 6.45 -1.01 -7.99
CA PRO A 104 6.88 0.24 -7.38
C PRO A 104 7.80 1.07 -8.31
N VAL A 105 8.62 0.43 -9.14
CA VAL A 105 9.50 1.11 -10.11
C VAL A 105 8.70 1.90 -11.15
N LYS A 106 7.56 1.36 -11.62
CA LYS A 106 6.67 2.08 -12.55
C LYS A 106 6.06 3.31 -11.90
N LEU A 107 5.70 3.23 -10.62
CA LEU A 107 5.21 4.37 -9.85
C LEU A 107 6.31 5.43 -9.69
N LEU A 108 7.54 5.02 -9.33
CA LEU A 108 8.68 5.93 -9.21
C LEU A 108 8.94 6.69 -10.51
N ARG A 109 8.96 5.98 -11.65
CA ARG A 109 9.13 6.59 -12.99
C ARG A 109 8.04 7.62 -13.27
N ARG A 110 6.78 7.27 -13.09
CA ARG A 110 5.66 8.18 -13.32
C ARG A 110 5.79 9.45 -12.48
N LEU A 111 6.08 9.33 -11.19
CA LEU A 111 6.26 10.48 -10.31
C LEU A 111 7.46 11.35 -10.71
N ALA A 112 8.54 10.73 -11.20
CA ALA A 112 9.69 11.46 -11.71
C ALA A 112 9.38 12.20 -13.03
N GLU A 113 8.55 11.65 -13.89
CA GLU A 113 8.05 12.30 -15.11
C GLU A 113 7.10 13.47 -14.81
N GLU A 114 6.24 13.34 -13.78
CA GLU A 114 5.30 14.38 -13.34
C GLU A 114 6.00 15.56 -12.64
N SER A 115 7.17 15.33 -12.04
CA SER A 115 7.90 16.34 -11.27
C SER A 115 9.40 16.32 -11.57
N ASN A 116 10.16 15.55 -10.81
CA ASN A 116 11.56 15.19 -11.03
C ASN A 116 11.92 14.02 -10.10
N GLU A 117 13.12 13.43 -10.32
CA GLU A 117 13.57 12.26 -9.56
C GLU A 117 13.69 12.54 -8.06
N GLU A 118 14.19 13.71 -7.67
CA GLU A 118 14.38 14.07 -6.26
C GLU A 118 13.03 14.15 -5.52
N GLN A 119 12.02 14.76 -6.12
CA GLN A 119 10.69 14.85 -5.55
C GLN A 119 10.00 13.47 -5.51
N ALA A 120 10.17 12.65 -6.55
CA ALA A 120 9.65 11.28 -6.56
C ALA A 120 10.25 10.44 -5.43
N VAL A 121 11.57 10.50 -5.24
CA VAL A 121 12.27 9.83 -4.13
C VAL A 121 11.78 10.32 -2.78
N LYS A 122 11.64 11.64 -2.61
CA LYS A 122 11.13 12.23 -1.37
C LYS A 122 9.70 11.77 -1.05
N LYS A 123 8.86 11.63 -2.07
CA LYS A 123 7.50 11.09 -1.90
C LYS A 123 7.52 9.61 -1.49
N PHE A 124 8.41 8.80 -2.07
CA PHE A 124 8.61 7.41 -1.65
C PHE A 124 9.02 7.32 -0.18
N GLU A 125 9.95 8.15 0.25
CA GLU A 125 10.44 8.16 1.64
C GLU A 125 9.39 8.69 2.61
N LYS A 126 8.77 9.84 2.33
CA LYS A 126 7.95 10.59 3.29
C LYS A 126 6.48 10.21 3.26
N ASP A 127 5.93 10.02 2.05
CA ASP A 127 4.49 9.77 1.90
C ASP A 127 4.19 8.27 1.92
N PHE A 128 5.07 7.45 1.32
CA PHE A 128 4.87 6.00 1.23
C PHE A 128 5.67 5.21 2.26
N PHE A 129 6.56 5.83 3.05
CA PHE A 129 7.40 5.20 4.07
C PHE A 129 8.30 4.08 3.53
N VAL A 130 8.71 4.16 2.28
CA VAL A 130 9.60 3.18 1.65
C VAL A 130 11.01 3.32 2.23
N SER A 131 11.65 2.21 2.55
CA SER A 131 13.01 2.20 3.09
C SER A 131 14.04 2.69 2.06
N ASN A 132 15.13 3.29 2.54
CA ASN A 132 16.21 3.77 1.68
C ASN A 132 16.80 2.66 0.79
N GLU A 133 16.87 1.43 1.30
CA GLU A 133 17.32 0.26 0.54
C GLU A 133 16.40 -0.03 -0.66
N LYS A 134 15.08 0.02 -0.44
CA LYS A 134 14.09 -0.22 -1.51
C LYS A 134 13.99 0.94 -2.50
N ILE A 135 14.22 2.17 -2.03
CA ILE A 135 14.37 3.35 -2.90
C ILE A 135 15.59 3.18 -3.81
N ALA A 136 16.76 2.82 -3.24
CA ALA A 136 17.97 2.58 -4.03
C ALA A 136 17.77 1.47 -5.07
N LEU A 137 17.17 0.35 -4.68
CA LEU A 137 16.82 -0.75 -5.58
C LEU A 137 15.87 -0.28 -6.70
N SER A 138 14.86 0.53 -6.37
CA SER A 138 13.90 1.04 -7.36
C SER A 138 14.57 1.96 -8.38
N ARG A 139 15.49 2.81 -7.94
CA ARG A 139 16.27 3.71 -8.82
C ARG A 139 17.20 2.92 -9.75
N GLU A 140 17.91 1.95 -9.22
CA GLU A 140 18.80 1.09 -10.02
C GLU A 140 17.99 0.30 -11.07
N THR A 141 16.87 -0.26 -10.67
CA THR A 141 15.98 -1.01 -11.57
C THR A 141 15.41 -0.08 -12.65
N GLU A 142 14.93 1.11 -12.29
CA GLU A 142 14.41 2.11 -13.21
C GLU A 142 15.48 2.51 -14.25
N HIS A 143 16.70 2.80 -13.79
CA HIS A 143 17.79 3.16 -14.67
C HIS A 143 18.12 2.04 -15.68
N ASN A 144 18.12 0.78 -15.26
CA ASN A 144 18.38 -0.35 -16.13
C ASN A 144 17.22 -0.61 -17.11
N GLU A 145 15.97 -0.51 -16.64
CA GLU A 145 14.79 -0.60 -17.51
C GLU A 145 14.75 0.50 -18.56
N ARG A 146 15.08 1.73 -18.19
CA ARG A 146 15.09 2.89 -19.10
C ARG A 146 15.98 2.65 -20.31
N LYS A 147 17.20 2.14 -20.09
CA LYS A 147 18.12 1.79 -21.18
C LYS A 147 17.52 0.84 -22.22
N ILE A 148 16.72 -0.13 -21.74
CA ILE A 148 16.06 -1.11 -22.62
C ILE A 148 14.88 -0.45 -23.34
N LEU A 149 14.09 0.36 -22.62
CA LEU A 149 12.93 1.03 -23.18
C LEU A 149 13.31 2.06 -24.24
N GLU A 150 14.44 2.77 -24.08
CA GLU A 150 14.97 3.72 -25.07
C GLU A 150 15.41 3.04 -26.38
N LEU A 151 15.70 1.75 -26.36
CA LEU A 151 15.99 0.97 -27.57
C LEU A 151 14.73 0.58 -28.33
N SER A 152 13.55 0.70 -27.73
CA SER A 152 12.28 0.38 -28.37
C SER A 152 11.91 1.42 -29.44
N LYS A 153 11.55 0.93 -30.62
CA LYS A 153 11.10 1.72 -31.76
C LYS A 153 9.61 1.53 -32.00
N PRO A 154 8.96 2.38 -32.81
CA PRO A 154 7.54 2.17 -33.17
C PRO A 154 7.24 0.79 -33.76
N GLU A 155 8.22 0.18 -34.44
CA GLU A 155 8.11 -1.16 -35.05
C GLU A 155 8.49 -2.28 -34.08
N SER A 156 8.97 -1.97 -32.87
CA SER A 156 9.32 -2.99 -31.88
C SER A 156 8.08 -3.69 -31.36
N PHE A 157 8.21 -5.00 -31.13
CA PHE A 157 7.15 -5.79 -30.49
C PHE A 157 7.70 -6.57 -29.32
N SER A 158 6.83 -6.90 -28.37
CA SER A 158 7.14 -7.78 -27.24
C SER A 158 6.49 -9.14 -27.47
N LEU A 159 7.26 -10.20 -27.35
CA LEU A 159 6.77 -11.57 -27.38
C LEU A 159 6.62 -12.10 -25.96
N TYR A 160 5.39 -12.40 -25.56
CA TYR A 160 5.11 -13.11 -24.31
C TYR A 160 4.77 -14.56 -24.59
N VAL A 161 5.57 -15.48 -24.05
CA VAL A 161 5.33 -16.93 -24.14
C VAL A 161 4.80 -17.40 -22.79
N GLY A 162 3.48 -17.60 -22.71
CA GLY A 162 2.81 -18.12 -21.53
C GLY A 162 2.70 -19.63 -21.58
N ILE A 163 3.13 -20.31 -20.51
CA ILE A 163 2.88 -21.76 -20.31
C ILE A 163 1.76 -21.88 -19.28
N PRO A 164 0.49 -22.10 -19.72
CA PRO A 164 -0.67 -22.07 -18.83
C PRO A 164 -0.80 -23.29 -17.92
N PHE A 165 0.12 -24.22 -18.04
CA PHE A 165 0.14 -25.45 -17.27
C PHE A 165 1.37 -25.52 -16.35
N CYS A 166 1.11 -25.64 -15.04
CA CYS A 166 2.16 -25.84 -14.05
C CYS A 166 1.96 -27.21 -13.36
N PRO A 167 2.95 -28.11 -13.41
CA PRO A 167 2.84 -29.42 -12.79
C PRO A 167 2.85 -29.40 -11.26
N SER A 168 3.24 -28.27 -10.66
CA SER A 168 3.28 -28.07 -9.21
C SER A 168 2.71 -26.70 -8.84
N ARG A 169 2.25 -26.55 -7.60
CA ARG A 169 1.89 -25.23 -7.04
C ARG A 169 3.12 -24.57 -6.44
N CYS A 170 3.23 -23.27 -6.67
CA CYS A 170 4.19 -22.43 -5.96
C CYS A 170 3.84 -22.37 -4.47
N SER A 171 4.84 -22.18 -3.62
CA SER A 171 4.67 -22.10 -2.16
C SER A 171 4.25 -20.70 -1.66
N TYR A 172 4.10 -19.76 -2.57
CA TYR A 172 3.70 -18.37 -2.29
C TYR A 172 2.35 -18.06 -2.88
#